data_a90dcdfb7bafa61f94351b35b75ce001
#
_entry.id   a90dcdfb7bafa61f94351b35b75ce001
#
_cell.length_a   1.000
_cell.length_b   1.000
_cell.length_c   1.000
_cell.angle_alpha   90.00
_cell.angle_beta   90.00
_cell.angle_gamma   90.00
#
_symmetry.space_group_name_H-M   'P 1'
#
loop_
_entity.id
_entity.type
_entity.pdbx_description
1 polymer ?
#
loop_
_entity_poly.entity_id
_entity_poly.type
_entity_poly.pdbx_seq_one_letter_code
_entity_poly.pdbx_strand_id
1 'polypeptide(L)'
;MALMSRFFLLLGVLMISACAQQAPAFAPPTERPGVANEAPWPKNHVLGIAYHDVDDKDPDQAVVAVRTERLIEQLAWLRENGYQPVSVDQVLSARKKGGPDLPPKAVMLSFDDGYASFYTRVMPVLRAYKWPALLAPVGTWVDTPLDKPVDFAGTPRKRSEFLTWDQVREVSQSGLVEI
;
A
#
# COMPACT_ATOMS: atom_id res chain seq x y z
N MET A 1 35.28 45.14 -63.16
CA MET A 1 34.03 45.42 -62.40
C MET A 1 33.41 44.14 -62.08
N ALA A 2 33.63 43.65 -60.85
CA ALA A 2 33.12 42.35 -60.37
C ALA A 2 32.15 42.61 -59.22
N LEU A 3 30.91 42.19 -59.43
CA LEU A 3 29.79 42.33 -58.46
C LEU A 3 29.86 41.11 -57.50
N MET A 4 30.22 41.37 -56.24
CA MET A 4 30.19 40.33 -55.19
C MET A 4 28.76 40.27 -54.61
N SER A 5 28.06 39.17 -54.92
CA SER A 5 26.80 38.82 -54.31
C SER A 5 27.03 38.17 -52.93
N ARG A 6 26.58 38.82 -51.86
CA ARG A 6 26.61 38.31 -50.48
C ARG A 6 25.35 37.45 -50.24
N PHE A 7 25.50 36.13 -50.16
CA PHE A 7 24.48 35.25 -49.68
C PHE A 7 24.45 35.32 -48.14
N PHE A 8 23.37 35.85 -47.59
CA PHE A 8 23.05 35.71 -46.14
C PHE A 8 22.33 34.40 -45.93
N LEU A 9 23.01 33.47 -45.24
CA LEU A 9 22.41 32.22 -44.80
C LEU A 9 21.67 32.53 -43.47
N LEU A 10 20.32 32.60 -43.50
CA LEU A 10 19.50 32.66 -42.30
C LEU A 10 19.41 31.23 -41.72
N LEU A 11 20.14 30.98 -40.62
CA LEU A 11 19.98 29.78 -39.83
C LEU A 11 18.73 29.95 -38.94
N GLY A 12 17.61 29.41 -39.38
CA GLY A 12 16.40 29.31 -38.56
C GLY A 12 16.61 28.26 -37.46
N VAL A 13 16.80 28.72 -36.22
CA VAL A 13 16.77 27.86 -35.03
C VAL A 13 15.33 27.47 -34.77
N LEU A 14 14.96 26.25 -35.11
CA LEU A 14 13.68 25.66 -34.75
C LEU A 14 13.72 25.34 -33.25
N MET A 15 13.14 26.20 -32.43
CA MET A 15 12.88 25.94 -31.03
C MET A 15 11.77 24.89 -30.94
N ILE A 16 12.14 23.62 -30.80
CA ILE A 16 11.20 22.58 -30.44
C ILE A 16 10.84 22.80 -28.98
N SER A 17 9.73 23.49 -28.74
CA SER A 17 9.11 23.57 -27.42
C SER A 17 8.59 22.17 -27.07
N ALA A 18 9.39 21.40 -26.34
CA ALA A 18 8.93 20.17 -25.74
C ALA A 18 7.90 20.57 -24.66
N CYS A 19 6.61 20.52 -25.01
CA CYS A 19 5.57 20.48 -24.00
C CYS A 19 5.82 19.22 -23.16
N ALA A 20 6.50 19.39 -22.04
CA ALA A 20 6.48 18.39 -20.99
C ALA A 20 5.01 18.25 -20.56
N GLN A 21 4.35 17.21 -21.04
CA GLN A 21 3.05 16.80 -20.56
C GLN A 21 3.25 16.42 -19.08
N GLN A 22 2.97 17.35 -18.18
CA GLN A 22 2.88 17.03 -16.77
C GLN A 22 1.82 15.94 -16.64
N ALA A 23 2.21 14.80 -16.09
CA ALA A 23 1.25 13.80 -15.68
C ALA A 23 0.16 14.52 -14.85
N PRO A 24 -1.13 14.21 -15.07
CA PRO A 24 -2.19 14.86 -14.33
C PRO A 24 -1.89 14.68 -12.85
N ALA A 25 -1.79 15.80 -12.13
CA ALA A 25 -1.68 15.77 -10.68
C ALA A 25 -2.85 14.91 -10.18
N PHE A 26 -2.55 13.84 -9.41
CA PHE A 26 -3.59 13.04 -8.76
C PHE A 26 -4.34 13.98 -7.81
N ALA A 27 -5.49 14.47 -8.26
CA ALA A 27 -6.46 15.07 -7.37
C ALA A 27 -7.23 13.91 -6.73
N PRO A 28 -7.29 13.79 -5.39
CA PRO A 28 -8.27 12.90 -4.77
C PRO A 28 -9.61 13.25 -5.40
N PRO A 29 -10.42 12.27 -5.84
CA PRO A 29 -11.71 12.57 -6.42
C PRO A 29 -12.57 13.27 -5.36
N THR A 30 -12.58 14.60 -5.38
CA THR A 30 -13.49 15.44 -4.58
C THR A 30 -14.93 15.30 -5.07
N GLU A 31 -15.09 14.69 -6.24
CA GLU A 31 -16.35 14.35 -6.85
C GLU A 31 -16.31 12.92 -7.35
N ARG A 32 -16.29 11.97 -6.44
CA ARG A 32 -16.90 10.70 -6.83
C ARG A 32 -18.38 11.00 -7.00
N PRO A 33 -19.02 10.67 -8.15
CA PRO A 33 -20.46 10.69 -8.20
C PRO A 33 -20.92 9.89 -7.00
N GLY A 34 -21.63 10.54 -6.09
CA GLY A 34 -22.18 9.87 -4.92
C GLY A 34 -22.86 8.63 -5.47
N VAL A 35 -22.59 7.47 -4.88
CA VAL A 35 -23.31 6.25 -5.27
C VAL A 35 -24.75 6.53 -4.91
N ALA A 36 -25.53 6.96 -5.90
CA ALA A 36 -26.89 7.49 -5.75
C ALA A 36 -27.86 6.46 -5.14
N ASN A 37 -27.41 5.24 -4.91
CA ASN A 37 -28.07 4.16 -4.19
C ASN A 37 -26.98 3.31 -3.52
N GLU A 38 -26.45 3.73 -2.39
CA GLU A 38 -25.72 2.81 -1.53
C GLU A 38 -26.72 1.74 -1.06
N ALA A 39 -26.69 0.58 -1.71
CA ALA A 39 -27.35 -0.59 -1.16
C ALA A 39 -26.84 -0.76 0.29
N PRO A 40 -27.73 -1.10 1.25
CA PRO A 40 -27.30 -1.31 2.63
C PRO A 40 -26.12 -2.29 2.65
N TRP A 41 -25.09 -1.98 3.44
CA TRP A 41 -23.96 -2.90 3.61
C TRP A 41 -24.48 -4.27 4.05
N PRO A 42 -24.19 -5.36 3.32
CA PRO A 42 -24.79 -6.65 3.65
C PRO A 42 -24.32 -7.11 5.03
N LYS A 43 -25.23 -7.71 5.79
CA LYS A 43 -24.96 -8.21 7.14
C LYS A 43 -23.79 -9.20 7.13
N ASN A 44 -22.88 -9.07 8.07
CA ASN A 44 -21.70 -9.94 8.22
C ASN A 44 -20.79 -10.04 6.98
N HIS A 45 -20.81 -9.03 6.10
CA HIS A 45 -19.82 -8.89 5.06
C HIS A 45 -18.60 -8.12 5.55
N VAL A 46 -17.44 -8.50 5.05
CA VAL A 46 -16.16 -7.85 5.32
C VAL A 46 -15.47 -7.53 4.01
N LEU A 47 -14.93 -6.31 3.91
CA LEU A 47 -14.04 -5.92 2.84
C LEU A 47 -12.61 -6.32 3.25
N GLY A 48 -11.94 -7.17 2.46
CA GLY A 48 -10.51 -7.45 2.61
C GLY A 48 -9.69 -6.49 1.78
N ILE A 49 -8.69 -5.86 2.39
CA ILE A 49 -7.71 -5.02 1.68
C ILE A 49 -6.34 -5.58 1.99
N ALA A 50 -5.60 -5.98 0.93
CA ALA A 50 -4.25 -6.50 1.04
C ALA A 50 -3.22 -5.44 0.64
N TYR A 51 -2.20 -5.31 1.46
CA TYR A 51 -0.98 -4.52 1.23
C TYR A 51 0.22 -5.46 1.25
N HIS A 52 1.31 -5.03 0.63
CA HIS A 52 2.58 -5.76 0.66
C HIS A 52 3.66 -4.85 1.25
N ASP A 53 4.41 -4.15 0.42
CA ASP A 53 5.49 -3.27 0.87
C ASP A 53 5.03 -1.82 1.01
N VAL A 54 5.67 -1.09 1.92
CA VAL A 54 5.50 0.36 2.09
C VAL A 54 6.86 1.01 1.90
N ASP A 55 7.11 1.60 0.72
CA ASP A 55 8.36 2.25 0.39
C ASP A 55 8.16 3.70 -0.05
N ASP A 56 8.87 4.63 0.63
CA ASP A 56 8.77 6.06 0.38
C ASP A 56 9.72 6.56 -0.71
N LYS A 57 10.73 5.77 -1.06
CA LYS A 57 11.76 6.17 -2.02
C LYS A 57 11.36 5.77 -3.44
N ASP A 58 11.26 4.48 -3.67
CA ASP A 58 11.00 3.90 -5.00
C ASP A 58 10.03 2.72 -4.85
N PRO A 59 8.72 2.99 -4.71
CA PRO A 59 7.72 1.96 -4.54
C PRO A 59 7.75 0.97 -5.70
N ASP A 60 8.12 -0.27 -5.43
CA ASP A 60 8.17 -1.34 -6.41
C ASP A 60 6.76 -1.73 -6.86
N GLN A 61 6.42 -1.41 -8.09
CA GLN A 61 5.10 -1.69 -8.65
C GLN A 61 4.88 -3.19 -8.92
N ALA A 62 5.95 -3.99 -9.03
CA ALA A 62 5.82 -5.44 -9.19
C ALA A 62 5.24 -6.10 -7.93
N VAL A 63 5.46 -5.50 -6.77
CA VAL A 63 4.91 -5.97 -5.49
C VAL A 63 3.81 -5.05 -4.95
N VAL A 64 3.25 -4.18 -5.79
CA VAL A 64 2.17 -3.24 -5.44
C VAL A 64 2.52 -2.40 -4.20
N ALA A 65 3.77 -1.98 -4.08
CA ALA A 65 4.22 -1.15 -2.97
C ALA A 65 3.52 0.21 -2.96
N VAL A 66 3.23 0.71 -1.76
CA VAL A 66 2.61 2.02 -1.56
C VAL A 66 3.54 2.93 -0.75
N ARG A 67 3.39 4.26 -0.87
CA ARG A 67 4.09 5.20 0.02
C ARG A 67 3.37 5.28 1.37
N THR A 68 4.12 5.55 2.43
CA THR A 68 3.55 5.74 3.78
C THR A 68 2.44 6.78 3.79
N GLU A 69 2.62 7.91 3.10
CA GLU A 69 1.61 8.96 2.97
C GLU A 69 0.31 8.42 2.36
N ARG A 70 0.42 7.62 1.29
CA ARG A 70 -0.74 7.01 0.63
C ARG A 70 -1.46 5.99 1.50
N LEU A 71 -0.71 5.19 2.25
CA LEU A 71 -1.30 4.29 3.25
C LEU A 71 -2.12 5.09 4.27
N ILE A 72 -1.53 6.16 4.84
CA ILE A 72 -2.22 7.01 5.83
C ILE A 72 -3.47 7.65 5.24
N GLU A 73 -3.41 8.20 4.01
CA GLU A 73 -4.57 8.76 3.31
C GLU A 73 -5.69 7.74 3.10
N GLN A 74 -5.35 6.50 2.71
CA GLN A 74 -6.32 5.43 2.51
C GLN A 74 -6.98 5.03 3.83
N LEU A 75 -6.20 4.88 4.91
CA LEU A 75 -6.75 4.55 6.22
C LEU A 75 -7.61 5.70 6.80
N ALA A 76 -7.20 6.95 6.59
CA ALA A 76 -8.00 8.13 6.95
C ALA A 76 -9.34 8.13 6.19
N TRP A 77 -9.29 7.87 4.88
CA TRP A 77 -10.50 7.79 4.06
C TRP A 77 -11.46 6.69 4.54
N LEU A 78 -10.93 5.49 4.86
CA LEU A 78 -11.74 4.40 5.40
C LEU A 78 -12.45 4.84 6.70
N ARG A 79 -11.72 5.47 7.63
CA ARG A 79 -12.27 5.96 8.89
C ARG A 79 -13.35 7.01 8.66
N GLU A 80 -13.10 8.01 7.80
CA GLU A 80 -14.00 9.11 7.50
C GLU A 80 -15.30 8.63 6.81
N ASN A 81 -15.22 7.52 6.07
CA ASN A 81 -16.37 6.90 5.42
C ASN A 81 -17.04 5.80 6.27
N GLY A 82 -16.71 5.72 7.56
CA GLY A 82 -17.37 4.86 8.52
C GLY A 82 -17.00 3.38 8.42
N TYR A 83 -15.91 3.04 7.73
CA TYR A 83 -15.39 1.68 7.76
C TYR A 83 -14.81 1.35 9.13
N GLN A 84 -15.10 0.14 9.60
CA GLN A 84 -14.69 -0.32 10.92
C GLN A 84 -13.72 -1.50 10.77
N PRO A 85 -12.47 -1.33 11.21
CA PRO A 85 -11.50 -2.40 11.10
C PRO A 85 -11.84 -3.53 12.05
N VAL A 86 -11.72 -4.75 11.56
CA VAL A 86 -11.99 -5.99 12.30
C VAL A 86 -10.82 -6.95 12.21
N SER A 87 -10.60 -7.73 13.26
CA SER A 87 -9.60 -8.79 13.31
C SER A 87 -10.09 -10.07 12.61
N VAL A 88 -9.17 -10.98 12.32
CA VAL A 88 -9.52 -12.32 11.80
C VAL A 88 -10.39 -13.05 12.80
N ASP A 89 -10.05 -12.99 14.08
CA ASP A 89 -10.84 -13.62 15.16
C ASP A 89 -12.27 -13.09 15.22
N GLN A 90 -12.50 -11.80 15.02
CA GLN A 90 -13.85 -11.25 14.93
C GLN A 90 -14.61 -11.79 13.72
N VAL A 91 -13.96 -11.89 12.55
CA VAL A 91 -14.56 -12.46 11.35
C VAL A 91 -14.91 -13.94 11.56
N LEU A 92 -13.98 -14.71 12.11
CA LEU A 92 -14.20 -16.14 12.40
C LEU A 92 -15.31 -16.35 13.45
N SER A 93 -15.37 -15.50 14.46
CA SER A 93 -16.40 -15.55 15.49
C SER A 93 -17.79 -15.25 14.94
N ALA A 94 -17.90 -14.25 14.06
CA ALA A 94 -19.16 -13.91 13.40
C ALA A 94 -19.70 -15.01 12.48
N ARG A 95 -18.85 -15.90 12.00
CA ARG A 95 -19.25 -17.05 11.16
C ARG A 95 -19.74 -18.27 11.96
N LYS A 96 -19.51 -18.30 13.26
CA LYS A 96 -20.00 -19.38 14.12
C LYS A 96 -21.52 -19.26 14.30
N LYS A 97 -22.21 -20.40 14.42
CA LYS A 97 -23.66 -20.41 14.72
C LYS A 97 -23.94 -19.68 16.02
N GLY A 98 -24.73 -18.60 15.94
CA GLY A 98 -25.02 -17.73 17.11
C GLY A 98 -23.87 -16.81 17.50
N GLY A 99 -22.86 -16.65 16.65
CA GLY A 99 -21.78 -15.71 16.86
C GLY A 99 -22.24 -14.23 16.75
N PRO A 100 -21.42 -13.28 17.22
CA PRO A 100 -21.74 -11.87 17.15
C PRO A 100 -21.76 -11.39 15.71
N ASP A 101 -22.60 -10.41 15.41
CA ASP A 101 -22.57 -9.75 14.09
C ASP A 101 -21.31 -8.88 13.95
N LEU A 102 -20.79 -8.83 12.71
CA LEU A 102 -19.78 -7.85 12.36
C LEU A 102 -20.40 -6.44 12.31
N PRO A 103 -19.60 -5.41 12.60
CA PRO A 103 -20.07 -4.04 12.43
C PRO A 103 -20.38 -3.76 10.94
N PRO A 104 -21.26 -2.80 10.66
CA PRO A 104 -21.48 -2.34 9.30
C PRO A 104 -20.16 -1.77 8.71
N LYS A 105 -19.97 -1.94 7.42
CA LYS A 105 -18.74 -1.53 6.72
C LYS A 105 -17.46 -2.12 7.37
N ALA A 106 -17.53 -3.38 7.84
CA ALA A 106 -16.36 -4.08 8.37
C ALA A 106 -15.25 -4.16 7.31
N VAL A 107 -14.02 -3.83 7.69
CA VAL A 107 -12.83 -3.96 6.83
C VAL A 107 -11.74 -4.73 7.57
N MET A 108 -11.13 -5.70 6.89
CA MET A 108 -9.96 -6.43 7.37
C MET A 108 -8.75 -5.98 6.56
N LEU A 109 -7.71 -5.54 7.27
CA LEU A 109 -6.43 -5.16 6.66
C LEU A 109 -5.49 -6.36 6.72
N SER A 110 -4.93 -6.75 5.57
CA SER A 110 -3.88 -7.75 5.46
C SER A 110 -2.59 -7.10 4.96
N PHE A 111 -1.46 -7.55 5.51
CA PHE A 111 -0.12 -7.18 5.05
C PHE A 111 0.63 -8.46 4.77
N ASP A 112 0.93 -8.68 3.50
CA ASP A 112 1.43 -9.95 3.02
C ASP A 112 2.97 -9.93 2.89
N ASP A 113 3.57 -11.11 2.71
CA ASP A 113 4.99 -11.35 2.46
C ASP A 113 5.93 -11.10 3.65
N GLY A 114 5.57 -10.26 4.60
CA GLY A 114 6.41 -9.97 5.76
C GLY A 114 7.55 -9.00 5.45
N TYR A 115 7.30 -7.94 4.67
CA TYR A 115 8.27 -6.87 4.45
C TYR A 115 8.63 -6.15 5.76
N ALA A 116 9.90 -5.76 5.92
CA ALA A 116 10.39 -5.04 7.09
C ALA A 116 9.73 -3.66 7.27
N SER A 117 9.18 -3.10 6.20
CA SER A 117 8.38 -1.87 6.23
C SER A 117 7.12 -2.00 7.08
N PHE A 118 6.56 -3.20 7.23
CA PHE A 118 5.46 -3.42 8.16
C PHE A 118 5.85 -3.00 9.58
N TYR A 119 7.00 -3.45 10.06
CA TYR A 119 7.47 -3.11 11.40
C TYR A 119 7.83 -1.62 11.53
N THR A 120 8.52 -1.07 10.54
CA THR A 120 9.08 0.28 10.64
C THR A 120 8.11 1.40 10.28
N ARG A 121 7.11 1.15 9.43
CA ARG A 121 6.19 2.16 8.90
C ARG A 121 4.73 1.88 9.20
N VAL A 122 4.29 0.62 9.07
CA VAL A 122 2.87 0.27 9.26
C VAL A 122 2.50 0.21 10.74
N MET A 123 3.31 -0.47 11.57
CA MET A 123 3.02 -0.63 13.00
C MET A 123 2.80 0.69 13.75
N PRO A 124 3.60 1.77 13.54
CA PRO A 124 3.33 3.07 14.14
C PRO A 124 1.94 3.62 13.78
N VAL A 125 1.52 3.43 12.53
CA VAL A 125 0.21 3.89 12.05
C VAL A 125 -0.90 3.06 12.71
N LEU A 126 -0.81 1.73 12.71
CA LEU A 126 -1.80 0.85 13.33
C LEU A 126 -1.95 1.15 14.84
N ARG A 127 -0.84 1.40 15.55
CA ARG A 127 -0.86 1.80 16.96
C ARG A 127 -1.58 3.13 17.18
N ALA A 128 -1.33 4.14 16.32
CA ALA A 128 -1.99 5.44 16.41
C ALA A 128 -3.50 5.36 16.18
N TYR A 129 -3.91 4.54 15.22
CA TYR A 129 -5.33 4.31 14.91
C TYR A 129 -6.00 3.31 15.85
N LYS A 130 -5.22 2.47 16.56
CA LYS A 130 -5.68 1.29 17.32
C LYS A 130 -6.43 0.30 16.43
N TRP A 131 -5.96 0.10 15.22
CA TRP A 131 -6.60 -0.74 14.24
C TRP A 131 -5.97 -2.13 14.20
N PRO A 132 -6.77 -3.20 14.21
CA PRO A 132 -6.28 -4.55 14.02
C PRO A 132 -5.85 -4.78 12.57
N ALA A 133 -4.92 -5.70 12.38
CA ALA A 133 -4.50 -6.17 11.07
C ALA A 133 -4.05 -7.63 11.13
N LEU A 134 -4.00 -8.27 9.95
CA LEU A 134 -3.35 -9.55 9.71
C LEU A 134 -1.97 -9.28 9.10
N LEU A 135 -0.94 -9.94 9.59
CA LEU A 135 0.36 -10.03 8.95
C LEU A 135 0.61 -11.48 8.52
N ALA A 136 0.81 -11.69 7.23
CA ALA A 136 1.04 -13.00 6.63
C ALA A 136 2.48 -13.11 6.09
N PRO A 137 3.51 -13.33 6.95
CA PRO A 137 4.89 -13.42 6.50
C PRO A 137 5.17 -14.75 5.81
N VAL A 138 6.08 -14.75 4.84
CA VAL A 138 6.60 -15.97 4.22
C VAL A 138 7.67 -16.56 5.13
N GLY A 139 7.37 -17.64 5.82
CA GLY A 139 8.24 -18.24 6.84
C GLY A 139 9.64 -18.54 6.31
N THR A 140 9.77 -19.11 5.12
CA THR A 140 11.07 -19.41 4.50
C THR A 140 11.93 -18.16 4.25
N TRP A 141 11.32 -17.00 4.01
CA TRP A 141 12.04 -15.75 3.89
C TRP A 141 12.52 -15.23 5.23
N VAL A 142 11.68 -15.38 6.26
CA VAL A 142 12.06 -15.03 7.64
C VAL A 142 13.16 -15.96 8.18
N ASP A 143 13.16 -17.23 7.79
CA ASP A 143 14.19 -18.24 8.13
C ASP A 143 15.52 -18.02 7.41
N THR A 144 15.52 -17.28 6.29
CA THR A 144 16.74 -17.05 5.51
C THR A 144 17.80 -16.33 6.39
N PRO A 145 19.05 -16.82 6.45
CA PRO A 145 20.12 -16.15 7.19
C PRO A 145 20.33 -14.70 6.74
N LEU A 146 20.68 -13.81 7.66
CA LEU A 146 20.79 -12.38 7.40
C LEU A 146 21.85 -12.00 6.34
N ASP A 147 22.83 -12.88 6.12
CA ASP A 147 23.91 -12.74 5.13
C ASP A 147 23.58 -13.36 3.76
N LYS A 148 22.39 -13.93 3.60
CA LYS A 148 21.94 -14.57 2.36
C LYS A 148 20.79 -13.78 1.72
N PRO A 149 20.70 -13.77 0.39
CA PRO A 149 19.53 -13.22 -0.28
C PRO A 149 18.30 -14.13 -0.08
N VAL A 150 17.13 -13.51 -0.07
CA VAL A 150 15.84 -14.19 -0.17
C VAL A 150 15.56 -14.47 -1.64
N ASP A 151 15.12 -15.67 -1.97
CA ASP A 151 14.59 -15.98 -3.29
C ASP A 151 13.12 -15.53 -3.39
N PHE A 152 12.91 -14.43 -4.08
CA PHE A 152 11.58 -13.89 -4.37
C PHE A 152 11.16 -14.32 -5.78
N ALA A 153 10.51 -15.46 -5.90
CA ALA A 153 10.06 -16.02 -7.18
C ALA A 153 11.16 -16.04 -8.26
N GLY A 154 12.36 -16.50 -7.93
CA GLY A 154 13.52 -16.55 -8.82
C GLY A 154 14.34 -15.25 -8.90
N THR A 155 13.93 -14.20 -8.20
CA THR A 155 14.67 -12.92 -8.13
C THR A 155 15.29 -12.78 -6.74
N PRO A 156 16.62 -12.64 -6.63
CA PRO A 156 17.28 -12.45 -5.34
C PRO A 156 16.96 -11.07 -4.76
N ARG A 157 16.43 -11.03 -3.55
CA ARG A 157 16.14 -9.82 -2.77
C ARG A 157 17.03 -9.78 -1.52
N LYS A 158 17.29 -8.58 -1.03
CA LYS A 158 18.07 -8.43 0.20
C LYS A 158 17.28 -8.96 1.39
N ARG A 159 17.92 -9.79 2.24
CA ARG A 159 17.28 -10.29 3.46
C ARG A 159 16.76 -9.18 4.37
N SER A 160 17.42 -8.03 4.38
CA SER A 160 17.01 -6.86 5.16
C SER A 160 15.71 -6.19 4.71
N GLU A 161 15.16 -6.59 3.55
CA GLU A 161 13.86 -6.12 3.08
C GLU A 161 12.70 -6.83 3.80
N PHE A 162 12.99 -7.93 4.52
CA PHE A 162 11.99 -8.74 5.19
C PHE A 162 12.17 -8.76 6.71
N LEU A 163 11.10 -9.02 7.44
CA LEU A 163 11.06 -9.13 8.89
C LEU A 163 12.01 -10.21 9.42
N THR A 164 12.47 -10.01 10.63
CA THR A 164 13.08 -11.06 11.45
C THR A 164 12.04 -11.71 12.36
N TRP A 165 12.33 -12.94 12.87
CA TRP A 165 11.47 -13.60 13.85
C TRP A 165 11.28 -12.80 15.13
N ASP A 166 12.29 -12.01 15.54
CA ASP A 166 12.17 -11.12 16.71
C ASP A 166 11.13 -10.03 16.47
N GLN A 167 11.15 -9.42 15.29
CA GLN A 167 10.15 -8.43 14.88
C GLN A 167 8.75 -9.05 14.75
N VAL A 168 8.62 -10.23 14.17
CA VAL A 168 7.33 -10.94 14.08
C VAL A 168 6.78 -11.23 15.48
N ARG A 169 7.62 -11.68 16.42
CA ARG A 169 7.20 -11.90 17.81
C ARG A 169 6.74 -10.61 18.50
N GLU A 170 7.48 -9.51 18.34
CA GLU A 170 7.09 -8.23 18.91
C GLU A 170 5.77 -7.72 18.33
N VAL A 171 5.58 -7.85 17.02
CA VAL A 171 4.32 -7.49 16.34
C VAL A 171 3.16 -8.32 16.87
N SER A 172 3.32 -9.63 16.98
CA SER A 172 2.31 -10.55 17.52
C SER A 172 1.92 -10.21 18.96
N GLN A 173 2.88 -9.78 19.79
CA GLN A 173 2.64 -9.38 21.19
C GLN A 173 1.99 -8.01 21.33
N SER A 174 1.83 -7.26 20.26
CA SER A 174 1.23 -5.91 20.28
C SER A 174 -0.25 -5.88 20.67
N GLY A 175 -0.94 -7.01 20.56
CA GLY A 175 -2.39 -7.12 20.73
C GLY A 175 -3.21 -6.49 19.60
N LEU A 176 -2.56 -6.00 18.53
CA LEU A 176 -3.20 -5.41 17.36
C LEU A 176 -3.10 -6.30 16.12
N VAL A 177 -2.06 -7.13 16.03
CA VAL A 177 -1.74 -7.86 14.80
C VAL A 177 -1.78 -9.36 15.05
N GLU A 178 -2.57 -10.04 14.25
CA GLU A 178 -2.61 -11.50 14.13
C GLU A 178 -1.60 -11.94 13.06
N ILE A 179 -0.98 -13.13 13.23
CA ILE A 179 0.02 -13.68 12.31
C ILE A 179 -0.54 -14.91 11.62
#